data_a7fada3ca49ddd1533dfee04a78b88d0
#
_entry.id   a7fada3ca49ddd1533dfee04a78b88d0
#
_cell.length_a   1.000
_cell.length_b   1.000
_cell.length_c   1.000
_cell.angle_alpha   90.00
_cell.angle_beta   90.00
_cell.angle_gamma   90.00
#
_symmetry.space_group_name_H-M   'P 1'
#
loop_
_entity.id
_entity.type
_entity.pdbx_description
1 polymer ?
#
loop_
_entity_poly.entity_id
_entity_poly.type
_entity_poly.pdbx_seq_one_letter_code
_entity_poly.pdbx_strand_id
1 'polypeptide(L)'
;FINHVNAQGGFCVSCHPFRNNNRGLEDNLRKVKGLHGVEVLNGSTSLEANRTALRYCRELGLQAIGASDAHVVPNIAKYVTWLPEKVDNTADFIAQLHTCRTRPAIWNGIAYDIVDTF
;
A
#
# COMPACT_ATOMS: atom_id res chain seq x y z
N PHE A 1 1.26 18.65 -5.30
CA PHE A 1 0.74 17.42 -5.92
C PHE A 1 -0.33 16.75 -5.05
N ILE A 2 -0.03 16.37 -3.80
CA ILE A 2 -0.97 15.69 -2.90
C ILE A 2 -2.25 16.52 -2.69
N ASN A 3 -2.13 17.81 -2.43
CA ASN A 3 -3.27 18.69 -2.25
C ASN A 3 -4.18 18.73 -3.50
N HIS A 4 -3.58 18.72 -4.69
CA HIS A 4 -4.33 18.68 -5.94
C HIS A 4 -5.11 17.39 -6.09
N VAL A 5 -4.47 16.24 -5.83
CA VAL A 5 -5.12 14.93 -5.91
C VAL A 5 -6.27 14.83 -4.88
N ASN A 6 -6.03 15.30 -3.66
CA ASN A 6 -7.06 15.29 -2.62
C ASN A 6 -8.25 16.19 -2.94
N ALA A 7 -8.00 17.34 -3.55
CA ALA A 7 -9.08 18.25 -4.01
C ALA A 7 -9.97 17.61 -5.08
N GLN A 8 -9.44 16.64 -5.84
CA GLN A 8 -10.18 15.86 -6.84
C GLN A 8 -10.84 14.59 -6.26
N GLY A 9 -10.75 14.37 -4.95
CA GLY A 9 -11.27 13.16 -4.30
C GLY A 9 -10.41 11.91 -4.51
N GLY A 10 -9.15 12.08 -4.88
CA GLY A 10 -8.22 10.98 -5.11
C GLY A 10 -7.69 10.34 -3.82
N PHE A 11 -6.83 9.35 -3.97
CA PHE A 11 -6.23 8.59 -2.88
C PHE A 11 -4.69 8.55 -3.07
N CYS A 12 -3.96 9.09 -2.11
CA CYS A 12 -2.50 9.20 -2.17
C CYS A 12 -1.83 8.12 -1.33
N VAL A 13 -0.93 7.37 -1.93
CA VAL A 13 -0.16 6.30 -1.28
C VAL A 13 1.33 6.58 -1.40
N SER A 14 2.08 6.38 -0.31
CA SER A 14 3.53 6.33 -0.36
C SER A 14 3.99 4.94 -0.80
N CYS A 15 4.59 4.83 -1.98
CA CYS A 15 5.15 3.58 -2.49
C CYS A 15 6.47 3.26 -1.78
N HIS A 16 6.68 1.98 -1.41
CA HIS A 16 7.93 1.43 -0.84
C HIS A 16 8.77 2.45 -0.06
N PRO A 17 8.24 3.05 1.03
CA PRO A 17 8.84 4.24 1.65
C PRO A 17 10.24 4.03 2.22
N PHE A 18 10.60 2.79 2.56
CA PHE A 18 11.89 2.45 3.15
C PHE A 18 12.78 1.59 2.23
N ARG A 19 12.44 1.51 0.95
CA ARG A 19 13.29 0.84 -0.02
C ARG A 19 14.66 1.51 -0.08
N ASN A 20 15.72 0.71 -0.05
CA ASN A 20 17.10 1.21 -0.07
C ASN A 20 17.53 1.68 -1.47
N ASN A 21 16.93 2.76 -1.96
CA ASN A 21 17.23 3.36 -3.26
C ASN A 21 17.16 4.90 -3.25
N ASN A 22 17.04 5.49 -2.06
CA ASN A 22 16.94 6.95 -1.85
C ASN A 22 15.72 7.59 -2.56
N ARG A 23 14.68 6.82 -2.86
CA ARG A 23 13.46 7.30 -3.55
C ARG A 23 12.21 7.23 -2.69
N GLY A 24 12.29 6.57 -1.54
CA GLY A 24 11.20 6.49 -0.58
C GLY A 24 11.14 7.73 0.32
N LEU A 25 10.00 7.95 0.93
CA LEU A 25 9.82 9.06 1.86
C LEU A 25 10.57 8.87 3.19
N GLU A 26 10.79 7.63 3.60
CA GLU A 26 11.44 7.28 4.86
C GLU A 26 10.78 8.02 6.05
N ASP A 27 11.54 8.64 6.92
CA ASP A 27 11.02 9.39 8.07
C ASP A 27 10.15 10.61 7.67
N ASN A 28 10.24 11.06 6.44
CA ASN A 28 9.36 12.11 5.91
C ASN A 28 7.89 11.70 5.86
N LEU A 29 7.58 10.40 5.97
CA LEU A 29 6.20 9.93 6.13
C LEU A 29 5.47 10.67 7.26
N ARG A 30 6.17 10.97 8.36
CA ARG A 30 5.60 11.70 9.50
C ARG A 30 5.34 13.18 9.23
N LYS A 31 6.01 13.73 8.22
CA LYS A 31 5.96 15.17 7.89
C LYS A 31 5.01 15.48 6.75
N VAL A 32 4.81 14.53 5.83
CA VAL A 32 3.93 14.71 4.67
C VAL A 32 2.47 14.64 5.11
N LYS A 33 1.72 15.68 4.78
CA LYS A 33 0.29 15.76 5.07
C LYS A 33 -0.54 15.32 3.86
N GLY A 34 -1.69 14.67 4.14
CA GLY A 34 -2.64 14.31 3.10
C GLY A 34 -2.41 12.95 2.45
N LEU A 35 -1.48 12.14 2.99
CA LEU A 35 -1.38 10.72 2.61
C LEU A 35 -2.54 9.93 3.22
N HIS A 36 -3.05 8.96 2.46
CA HIS A 36 -4.11 8.07 2.88
C HIS A 36 -3.62 6.65 3.14
N GLY A 37 -2.58 6.23 2.44
CA GLY A 37 -2.04 4.89 2.53
C GLY A 37 -0.53 4.82 2.45
N VAL A 38 -0.01 3.68 2.89
CA VAL A 38 1.41 3.33 2.82
C VAL A 38 1.52 1.93 2.24
N GLU A 39 2.38 1.76 1.25
CA GLU A 39 2.74 0.45 0.73
C GLU A 39 3.64 -0.26 1.75
N VAL A 40 3.02 -1.12 2.54
CA VAL A 40 3.68 -1.82 3.65
C VAL A 40 4.25 -3.18 3.23
N LEU A 41 3.74 -3.73 2.14
CA LEU A 41 4.17 -5.01 1.60
C LEU A 41 4.45 -4.86 0.10
N ASN A 42 5.69 -4.58 -0.23
CA ASN A 42 6.16 -4.44 -1.61
C ASN A 42 6.98 -5.67 -1.99
N GLY A 43 6.65 -6.30 -3.12
CA GLY A 43 7.27 -7.55 -3.57
C GLY A 43 8.70 -7.43 -4.04
N SER A 44 9.19 -6.22 -4.28
CA SER A 44 10.57 -5.94 -4.71
C SER A 44 11.40 -5.24 -3.63
N THR A 45 10.90 -5.21 -2.39
CA THR A 45 11.53 -4.56 -1.25
C THR A 45 11.85 -5.59 -0.16
N SER A 46 12.91 -5.36 0.61
CA SER A 46 13.29 -6.27 1.68
C SER A 46 12.22 -6.39 2.76
N LEU A 47 12.18 -7.54 3.43
CA LEU A 47 11.24 -7.78 4.52
C LEU A 47 11.44 -6.77 5.66
N GLU A 48 12.67 -6.40 5.96
CA GLU A 48 13.00 -5.39 6.98
C GLU A 48 12.41 -4.03 6.64
N ALA A 49 12.57 -3.56 5.41
CA ALA A 49 12.00 -2.30 4.94
C ALA A 49 10.47 -2.33 4.95
N ASN A 50 9.86 -3.46 4.55
CA ASN A 50 8.42 -3.66 4.63
C ASN A 50 7.90 -3.62 6.09
N ARG A 51 8.63 -4.25 7.02
CA ARG A 51 8.30 -4.18 8.46
C ARG A 51 8.35 -2.76 9.00
N THR A 52 9.35 -2.00 8.60
CA THR A 52 9.46 -0.59 8.98
C THR A 52 8.29 0.21 8.42
N ALA A 53 7.92 0.00 7.17
CA ALA A 53 6.77 0.65 6.56
C ALA A 53 5.46 0.30 7.29
N LEU A 54 5.28 -0.97 7.67
CA LEU A 54 4.11 -1.41 8.44
C LEU A 54 4.02 -0.70 9.80
N ARG A 55 5.14 -0.60 10.50
CA ARG A 55 5.19 0.10 11.79
C ARG A 55 4.78 1.57 11.66
N TYR A 56 5.30 2.28 10.66
CA TYR A 56 4.94 3.67 10.39
C TYR A 56 3.48 3.81 9.98
N CYS A 57 2.99 2.91 9.13
CA CYS A 57 1.59 2.89 8.69
C CYS A 57 0.64 2.80 9.89
N ARG A 58 0.93 1.92 10.84
CA ARG A 58 0.15 1.76 12.07
C ARG A 58 0.24 2.99 12.99
N GLU A 59 1.45 3.53 13.18
CA GLU A 59 1.67 4.74 13.95
C GLU A 59 0.85 5.92 13.41
N LEU A 60 0.81 6.07 12.09
CA LEU A 60 0.13 7.18 11.42
C LEU A 60 -1.36 6.93 11.16
N GLY A 61 -1.86 5.73 11.43
CA GLY A 61 -3.26 5.37 11.19
C GLY A 61 -3.66 5.38 9.72
N LEU A 62 -2.74 5.04 8.81
CA LEU A 62 -2.96 5.03 7.37
C LEU A 62 -3.39 3.65 6.87
N GLN A 63 -3.93 3.60 5.64
CA GLN A 63 -4.29 2.34 4.98
C GLN A 63 -3.04 1.54 4.61
N ALA A 64 -3.07 0.25 4.90
CA ALA A 64 -1.99 -0.67 4.55
C ALA A 64 -2.21 -1.21 3.13
N ILE A 65 -1.24 -1.00 2.25
CA ILE A 65 -1.29 -1.38 0.85
C ILE A 65 -0.24 -2.47 0.57
N GLY A 66 -0.64 -3.49 -0.17
CA GLY A 66 0.25 -4.49 -0.72
C GLY A 66 0.33 -4.36 -2.24
N ALA A 67 1.53 -4.50 -2.81
CA ALA A 67 1.73 -4.46 -4.24
C ALA A 67 2.95 -5.27 -4.65
N SER A 68 2.88 -5.88 -5.83
CA SER A 68 3.97 -6.73 -6.34
C SER A 68 5.22 -5.95 -6.75
N ASP A 69 5.06 -4.73 -7.23
CA ASP A 69 6.15 -3.96 -7.84
C ASP A 69 6.94 -4.83 -8.83
N ALA A 70 6.19 -5.52 -9.69
CA ALA A 70 6.72 -6.57 -10.55
C ALA A 70 7.51 -5.98 -11.72
N HIS A 71 8.72 -6.47 -11.91
CA HIS A 71 9.60 -6.13 -13.04
C HIS A 71 9.69 -7.27 -14.07
N VAL A 72 9.16 -8.44 -13.71
CA VAL A 72 9.08 -9.63 -14.57
C VAL A 72 7.72 -10.29 -14.42
N VAL A 73 7.25 -10.93 -15.50
CA VAL A 73 5.91 -11.51 -15.56
C VAL A 73 5.58 -12.47 -14.40
N PRO A 74 6.46 -13.39 -13.98
CA PRO A 74 6.14 -14.32 -12.88
C PRO A 74 5.84 -13.65 -11.53
N ASN A 75 6.18 -12.38 -11.36
CA ASN A 75 5.96 -11.65 -10.11
C ASN A 75 4.66 -10.82 -10.10
N ILE A 76 3.98 -10.72 -11.24
CA ILE A 76 2.71 -10.00 -11.33
C ILE A 76 1.68 -10.65 -10.40
N ALA A 77 0.99 -9.82 -9.64
CA ALA A 77 -0.09 -10.21 -8.71
C ALA A 77 0.33 -11.20 -7.61
N LYS A 78 1.61 -11.33 -7.29
CA LYS A 78 2.05 -12.10 -6.11
C LYS A 78 1.71 -11.40 -4.80
N TYR A 79 1.80 -10.09 -4.77
CA TYR A 79 1.46 -9.25 -3.64
C TYR A 79 0.37 -8.28 -4.08
N VAL A 80 -0.70 -8.21 -3.32
CA VAL A 80 -1.89 -7.43 -3.69
C VAL A 80 -2.48 -6.75 -2.46
N THR A 81 -3.45 -5.87 -2.69
CA THR A 81 -4.27 -5.27 -1.64
C THR A 81 -5.66 -5.92 -1.66
N TRP A 82 -6.05 -6.48 -0.53
CA TRP A 82 -7.38 -7.02 -0.32
C TRP A 82 -8.36 -5.90 0.02
N LEU A 83 -9.54 -5.96 -0.58
CA LEU A 83 -10.68 -5.08 -0.30
C LEU A 83 -11.87 -5.91 0.18
N PRO A 84 -12.68 -5.43 1.16
CA PRO A 84 -13.76 -6.20 1.74
C PRO A 84 -14.97 -6.38 0.81
N GLU A 85 -15.17 -5.45 -0.14
CA GLU A 85 -16.34 -5.45 -1.01
C GLU A 85 -15.93 -5.54 -2.48
N LYS A 86 -16.84 -6.03 -3.32
CA LYS A 86 -16.65 -6.05 -4.76
C LYS A 86 -16.51 -4.61 -5.30
N VAL A 87 -15.61 -4.45 -6.26
CA VAL A 87 -15.40 -3.18 -6.97
C VAL A 87 -15.94 -3.33 -8.39
N ASP A 88 -16.91 -2.50 -8.76
CA ASP A 88 -17.50 -2.52 -10.11
C ASP A 88 -16.97 -1.40 -11.01
N ASN A 89 -16.42 -0.33 -10.42
CA ASN A 89 -15.90 0.83 -11.16
C ASN A 89 -14.87 1.61 -10.33
N THR A 90 -14.24 2.62 -10.92
CA THR A 90 -13.24 3.45 -10.26
C THR A 90 -13.78 4.19 -9.04
N ALA A 91 -15.02 4.66 -9.10
CA ALA A 91 -15.64 5.38 -7.98
C ALA A 91 -15.83 4.47 -6.77
N ASP A 92 -16.28 3.22 -6.97
CA ASP A 92 -16.39 2.21 -5.93
C ASP A 92 -15.03 1.88 -5.31
N PHE A 93 -14.02 1.75 -6.16
CA PHE A 93 -12.64 1.47 -5.73
C PHE A 93 -12.12 2.58 -4.81
N ILE A 94 -12.20 3.82 -5.23
CA ILE A 94 -11.73 4.96 -4.43
C ILE A 94 -12.54 5.08 -3.14
N ALA A 95 -13.86 4.89 -3.19
CA ALA A 95 -14.71 4.91 -2.01
C ALA A 95 -14.30 3.87 -0.98
N GLN A 96 -14.01 2.64 -1.41
CA GLN A 96 -13.52 1.60 -0.50
C GLN A 96 -12.14 1.93 0.10
N LEU A 97 -11.23 2.47 -0.71
CA LEU A 97 -9.91 2.90 -0.21
C LEU A 97 -10.04 3.94 0.91
N HIS A 98 -11.02 4.83 0.83
CA HIS A 98 -11.25 5.84 1.86
C HIS A 98 -12.04 5.36 3.07
N THR A 99 -12.96 4.42 2.90
CA THR A 99 -13.97 4.08 3.93
C THR A 99 -13.81 2.69 4.54
N CYS A 100 -13.13 1.78 3.86
CA CYS A 100 -12.93 0.41 4.32
C CYS A 100 -11.48 0.17 4.73
N ARG A 101 -11.25 -0.82 5.59
CA ARG A 101 -9.90 -1.25 5.94
C ARG A 101 -9.32 -2.07 4.79
N THR A 102 -8.23 -1.60 4.20
CA THR A 102 -7.43 -2.37 3.24
C THR A 102 -6.44 -3.28 3.97
N ARG A 103 -6.10 -4.41 3.37
CA ARG A 103 -5.17 -5.38 3.94
C ARG A 103 -4.24 -5.92 2.86
N PRO A 104 -2.93 -6.00 3.10
CA PRO A 104 -2.03 -6.65 2.16
C PRO A 104 -2.29 -8.15 2.12
N ALA A 105 -2.10 -8.76 0.95
CA ALA A 105 -2.25 -10.20 0.75
C ALA A 105 -1.18 -10.74 -0.18
N ILE A 106 -0.83 -12.02 -0.01
CA ILE A 106 0.20 -12.73 -0.77
C ILE A 106 -0.40 -13.97 -1.43
N TRP A 107 -0.06 -14.19 -2.69
CA TRP A 107 -0.40 -15.40 -3.41
C TRP A 107 0.46 -16.57 -2.90
N ASN A 108 -0.18 -17.65 -2.43
CA ASN A 108 0.50 -18.84 -1.90
C ASN A 108 0.64 -19.99 -2.91
N GLY A 109 0.23 -19.76 -4.15
CA GLY A 109 0.19 -20.78 -5.20
C GLY A 109 -1.21 -21.36 -5.44
N ILE A 110 -2.16 -21.14 -4.52
CA ILE A 110 -3.55 -21.66 -4.59
C ILE A 110 -4.55 -20.52 -4.35
N ALA A 111 -4.28 -19.64 -3.38
CA ALA A 111 -5.16 -18.55 -2.98
C ALA A 111 -4.34 -17.37 -2.46
N TYR A 112 -5.02 -16.26 -2.18
CA TYR A 112 -4.40 -15.12 -1.49
C TYR A 112 -4.59 -15.23 0.02
N ASP A 113 -3.48 -15.17 0.74
CA ASP A 113 -3.47 -15.09 2.19
C ASP A 113 -3.34 -13.63 2.63
N ILE A 114 -4.24 -13.17 3.47
CA ILE A 114 -4.14 -11.84 4.08
C ILE A 114 -3.00 -11.85 5.09
N VAL A 115 -2.15 -10.82 5.05
CA VAL A 115 -0.95 -10.69 5.88
C VAL A 115 -0.97 -9.37 6.62
N ASP A 116 -1.45 -9.38 7.87
CA ASP A 116 -1.50 -8.18 8.72
C ASP A 116 -0.20 -7.95 9.51
N THR A 117 0.60 -8.99 9.66
CA THR A 117 1.89 -8.95 10.37
C THR A 117 2.92 -9.80 9.65
N PHE A 118 4.14 -9.34 9.64
CA PHE A 118 5.25 -10.07 9.01
C PHE A 118 6.61 -9.61 9.55
#